data_f36778edc210a373f6f898811b84e0c0
#
_entry.id   f36778edc210a373f6f898811b84e0c0
#
_cell.length_a   1.000
_cell.length_b   1.000
_cell.length_c   1.000
_cell.angle_alpha   90.00
_cell.angle_beta   90.00
_cell.angle_gamma   90.00
#
_symmetry.space_group_name_H-M   'P 1'
#
loop_
_entity.id
_entity.type
_entity.pdbx_description
1 polymer ?
#
loop_
_entity_poly.entity_id
_entity_poly.type
_entity_poly.pdbx_seq_one_letter_code
_entity_poly.pdbx_strand_id
1 'polypeptide(L)'
;MELIRDNWTKNDYDDFVEELRSYADEKYRSFHSSLIPDNDKDFFIGVRMPVMRKLGKEISKGNGRSFLEQTTDNSYEEKTIRGIVIGLLKTESYEEFLMYSDDFVQRIDSWAVCDGFCANLKQTKKYKSEFFPHVCEYTKSDNPWIIRAGLVLMLDYYLEDEYIDTVLECCDNAKNPHYYVSMARAWLVATALAKCREQTMRYIKSNSLDNATFNKMIQKCVESFRIDDETKKYLKTLKRY
;
A
#
# COMPACT_ATOMS: atom_id res chain seq x y z
N MET A 1 -21.95 9.27 -16.85
CA MET A 1 -21.15 10.19 -17.72
C MET A 1 -20.14 9.41 -18.59
N GLU A 2 -19.54 10.05 -19.60
CA GLU A 2 -18.42 9.48 -20.35
C GLU A 2 -17.12 9.64 -19.54
N LEU A 3 -16.39 8.54 -19.34
CA LEU A 3 -15.13 8.49 -18.56
C LEU A 3 -13.88 8.37 -19.44
N ILE A 4 -14.05 7.94 -20.69
CA ILE A 4 -12.96 7.81 -21.67
C ILE A 4 -12.84 9.16 -22.40
N ARG A 5 -11.92 10.01 -21.96
CA ARG A 5 -11.77 11.39 -22.45
C ARG A 5 -10.34 11.67 -22.85
N ASP A 6 -10.16 12.51 -23.86
CA ASP A 6 -8.84 13.03 -24.27
C ASP A 6 -8.37 14.17 -23.36
N ASN A 7 -9.31 14.86 -22.72
CA ASN A 7 -9.00 15.93 -21.78
C ASN A 7 -10.06 15.99 -20.67
N TRP A 8 -9.61 16.27 -19.44
CA TRP A 8 -10.45 16.49 -18.26
C TRP A 8 -10.34 17.95 -17.83
N THR A 9 -11.48 18.62 -17.73
CA THR A 9 -11.58 19.93 -17.10
C THR A 9 -12.02 19.81 -15.63
N LYS A 10 -11.90 20.90 -14.89
CA LYS A 10 -12.39 20.96 -13.51
C LYS A 10 -13.89 20.62 -13.44
N ASN A 11 -14.71 21.12 -14.37
CA ASN A 11 -16.15 20.82 -14.41
C ASN A 11 -16.40 19.33 -14.67
N ASP A 12 -15.64 18.70 -15.59
CA ASP A 12 -15.77 17.24 -15.83
C ASP A 12 -15.43 16.43 -14.59
N TYR A 13 -14.45 16.88 -13.81
CA TYR A 13 -14.09 16.22 -12.55
C TYR A 13 -15.17 16.41 -11.48
N ASP A 14 -15.74 17.61 -11.36
CA ASP A 14 -16.83 17.89 -10.42
C ASP A 14 -18.06 17.04 -10.76
N ASP A 15 -18.43 16.93 -12.04
CA ASP A 15 -19.50 16.04 -12.51
C ASP A 15 -19.19 14.55 -12.21
N PHE A 16 -17.92 14.15 -12.34
CA PHE A 16 -17.49 12.80 -11.96
C PHE A 16 -17.66 12.54 -10.47
N VAL A 17 -17.33 13.50 -9.62
CA VAL A 17 -17.48 13.36 -8.15
C VAL A 17 -18.98 13.24 -7.79
N GLU A 18 -19.86 13.98 -8.45
CA GLU A 18 -21.32 13.85 -8.26
C GLU A 18 -21.81 12.47 -8.72
N GLU A 19 -21.34 11.95 -9.86
CA GLU A 19 -21.66 10.59 -10.28
C GLU A 19 -21.11 9.56 -9.28
N LEU A 20 -19.88 9.75 -8.76
CA LEU A 20 -19.29 8.88 -7.74
C LEU A 20 -20.16 8.80 -6.48
N ARG A 21 -20.75 9.92 -6.04
CA ARG A 21 -21.70 9.97 -4.92
C ARG A 21 -22.98 9.17 -5.18
N SER A 22 -23.41 9.04 -6.44
CA SER A 22 -24.59 8.23 -6.79
C SER A 22 -24.41 6.73 -6.51
N TYR A 23 -23.18 6.24 -6.38
CA TYR A 23 -22.86 4.85 -6.02
C TYR A 23 -22.74 4.62 -4.51
N ALA A 24 -23.01 5.64 -3.68
CA ALA A 24 -22.87 5.55 -2.23
C ALA A 24 -23.81 4.48 -1.61
N ASP A 25 -23.26 3.71 -0.68
CA ASP A 25 -23.98 2.74 0.15
C ASP A 25 -23.72 3.10 1.62
N GLU A 26 -24.73 3.63 2.31
CA GLU A 26 -24.59 4.12 3.68
C GLU A 26 -24.23 3.00 4.68
N LYS A 27 -24.73 1.78 4.46
CA LYS A 27 -24.34 0.63 5.31
C LYS A 27 -22.86 0.30 5.12
N TYR A 28 -22.40 0.33 3.87
CA TYR A 28 -21.00 0.11 3.55
C TYR A 28 -20.13 1.26 4.07
N ARG A 29 -20.55 2.51 3.92
CA ARG A 29 -19.88 3.70 4.47
C ARG A 29 -19.64 3.54 5.97
N SER A 30 -20.70 3.25 6.72
CA SER A 30 -20.63 3.06 8.18
C SER A 30 -19.71 1.91 8.59
N PHE A 31 -19.76 0.78 7.88
CA PHE A 31 -18.87 -0.36 8.10
C PHE A 31 -17.44 -0.02 7.76
N HIS A 32 -17.17 0.53 6.57
CA HIS A 32 -15.82 0.76 6.08
C HIS A 32 -15.08 1.84 6.89
N SER A 33 -15.75 2.95 7.23
CA SER A 33 -15.18 4.00 8.08
C SER A 33 -14.78 3.49 9.47
N SER A 34 -15.51 2.49 10.02
CA SER A 34 -15.15 1.89 11.31
C SER A 34 -13.85 1.09 11.29
N LEU A 35 -13.39 0.66 10.11
CA LEU A 35 -12.13 -0.07 9.93
C LEU A 35 -10.91 0.88 9.75
N ILE A 36 -11.16 2.18 9.56
CA ILE A 36 -10.13 3.20 9.33
C ILE A 36 -10.37 4.34 10.34
N PRO A 37 -10.08 4.10 11.63
CA PRO A 37 -10.50 5.00 12.71
C PRO A 37 -9.76 6.35 12.71
N ASP A 38 -8.64 6.46 12.00
CA ASP A 38 -7.83 7.69 11.97
C ASP A 38 -8.42 8.76 11.04
N ASN A 39 -9.43 8.41 10.22
CA ASN A 39 -10.08 9.33 9.30
C ASN A 39 -11.50 9.68 9.76
N ASP A 40 -11.91 10.94 9.54
CA ASP A 40 -13.29 11.37 9.79
C ASP A 40 -14.28 10.56 8.91
N LYS A 41 -15.44 10.22 9.48
CA LYS A 41 -16.50 9.51 8.76
C LYS A 41 -16.99 10.26 7.54
N ASP A 42 -16.98 11.59 7.58
CA ASP A 42 -17.40 12.45 6.47
C ASP A 42 -16.43 12.45 5.29
N PHE A 43 -15.23 11.94 5.52
CA PHE A 43 -14.25 11.68 4.46
C PHE A 43 -14.64 10.51 3.54
N PHE A 44 -15.60 9.67 3.93
CA PHE A 44 -16.04 8.51 3.16
C PHE A 44 -17.36 8.78 2.45
N ILE A 45 -17.40 8.56 1.13
CA ILE A 45 -18.65 8.57 0.34
C ILE A 45 -19.41 7.26 0.55
N GLY A 46 -18.71 6.14 0.63
CA GLY A 46 -19.28 4.80 0.80
C GLY A 46 -19.38 3.99 -0.51
N VAL A 47 -18.47 4.24 -1.46
CA VAL A 47 -18.42 3.50 -2.72
C VAL A 47 -17.58 2.24 -2.59
N ARG A 48 -18.11 1.11 -3.04
CA ARG A 48 -17.42 -0.18 -2.92
C ARG A 48 -16.22 -0.29 -3.88
N MET A 49 -15.14 -0.92 -3.43
CA MET A 49 -13.90 -1.11 -4.19
C MET A 49 -14.08 -1.64 -5.63
N PRO A 50 -14.97 -2.62 -5.93
CA PRO A 50 -15.19 -3.06 -7.31
C PRO A 50 -15.67 -1.95 -8.24
N VAL A 51 -16.50 -1.02 -7.74
CA VAL A 51 -16.98 0.15 -8.50
C VAL A 51 -15.82 1.09 -8.76
N MET A 52 -15.04 1.45 -7.74
CA MET A 52 -13.87 2.33 -7.88
C MET A 52 -12.85 1.77 -8.88
N ARG A 53 -12.58 0.46 -8.83
CA ARG A 53 -11.70 -0.20 -9.81
C ARG A 53 -12.23 -0.12 -11.24
N LYS A 54 -13.56 -0.27 -11.42
CA LYS A 54 -14.19 -0.14 -12.74
C LYS A 54 -14.04 1.29 -13.26
N LEU A 55 -14.37 2.29 -12.43
CA LEU A 55 -14.27 3.71 -12.80
C LEU A 55 -12.82 4.10 -13.14
N GLY A 56 -11.86 3.78 -12.27
CA GLY A 56 -10.45 4.07 -12.52
C GLY A 56 -9.91 3.40 -13.78
N LYS A 57 -10.37 2.17 -14.09
CA LYS A 57 -10.01 1.48 -15.33
C LYS A 57 -10.61 2.16 -16.57
N GLU A 58 -11.85 2.64 -16.52
CA GLU A 58 -12.45 3.37 -17.65
C GLU A 58 -11.74 4.71 -17.87
N ILE A 59 -11.46 5.48 -16.81
CA ILE A 59 -10.68 6.73 -16.88
C ILE A 59 -9.31 6.49 -17.53
N SER A 60 -8.62 5.42 -17.15
CA SER A 60 -7.28 5.08 -17.65
C SER A 60 -7.25 4.65 -19.13
N LYS A 61 -8.39 4.40 -19.78
CA LYS A 61 -8.47 4.17 -21.23
C LYS A 61 -8.36 5.45 -22.05
N GLY A 62 -8.71 6.60 -21.45
CA GLY A 62 -8.53 7.94 -22.01
C GLY A 62 -7.23 8.58 -21.48
N ASN A 63 -7.24 9.91 -21.37
CA ASN A 63 -6.10 10.66 -20.83
C ASN A 63 -6.09 10.67 -19.30
N GLY A 64 -5.52 9.63 -18.70
CA GLY A 64 -5.38 9.53 -17.24
C GLY A 64 -4.52 10.65 -16.63
N ARG A 65 -3.54 11.22 -17.38
CA ARG A 65 -2.73 12.36 -16.90
C ARG A 65 -3.59 13.59 -16.68
N SER A 66 -4.42 13.93 -17.68
CA SER A 66 -5.34 15.06 -17.56
C SER A 66 -6.35 14.90 -16.43
N PHE A 67 -6.83 13.66 -16.15
CA PHE A 67 -7.65 13.36 -14.99
C PHE A 67 -6.90 13.66 -13.69
N LEU A 68 -5.66 13.17 -13.56
CA LEU A 68 -4.84 13.33 -12.35
C LEU A 68 -4.56 14.78 -11.99
N GLU A 69 -4.46 15.66 -12.99
CA GLU A 69 -4.30 17.13 -12.81
C GLU A 69 -5.51 17.77 -12.12
N GLN A 70 -6.71 17.18 -12.25
CA GLN A 70 -7.95 17.74 -11.68
C GLN A 70 -8.28 17.16 -10.29
N THR A 71 -7.60 16.09 -9.84
CA THR A 71 -7.96 15.39 -8.59
C THR A 71 -7.74 16.24 -7.35
N THR A 72 -8.71 16.19 -6.41
CA THR A 72 -8.72 17.01 -5.18
C THR A 72 -8.44 16.23 -3.90
N ASP A 73 -8.59 14.91 -3.90
CA ASP A 73 -8.43 14.03 -2.72
C ASP A 73 -9.34 14.39 -1.53
N ASN A 74 -10.53 14.97 -1.79
CA ASN A 74 -11.49 15.39 -0.76
C ASN A 74 -12.26 14.22 -0.11
N SER A 75 -12.13 13.01 -0.65
CA SER A 75 -12.70 11.80 -0.07
C SER A 75 -11.76 10.60 -0.21
N TYR A 76 -12.01 9.57 0.61
CA TYR A 76 -11.32 8.29 0.50
C TYR A 76 -11.42 7.70 -0.91
N GLU A 77 -12.59 7.81 -1.51
CA GLU A 77 -12.87 7.25 -2.83
C GLU A 77 -12.16 8.00 -3.94
N GLU A 78 -12.12 9.34 -3.90
CA GLU A 78 -11.36 10.17 -4.85
C GLU A 78 -9.88 9.81 -4.80
N LYS A 79 -9.30 9.76 -3.58
CA LYS A 79 -7.92 9.38 -3.35
C LYS A 79 -7.63 7.95 -3.84
N THR A 80 -8.52 7.01 -3.56
CA THR A 80 -8.39 5.62 -4.01
C THR A 80 -8.41 5.50 -5.53
N ILE A 81 -9.34 6.21 -6.21
CA ILE A 81 -9.43 6.21 -7.68
C ILE A 81 -8.19 6.85 -8.28
N ARG A 82 -7.69 7.96 -7.72
CA ARG A 82 -6.41 8.55 -8.11
C ARG A 82 -5.27 7.51 -8.08
N GLY A 83 -5.12 6.79 -6.97
CA GLY A 83 -4.11 5.73 -6.85
C GLY A 83 -4.28 4.60 -7.85
N ILE A 84 -5.54 4.23 -8.18
CA ILE A 84 -5.83 3.24 -9.21
C ILE A 84 -5.40 3.74 -10.59
N VAL A 85 -5.73 5.00 -10.93
CA VAL A 85 -5.36 5.60 -12.22
C VAL A 85 -3.84 5.68 -12.38
N ILE A 86 -3.10 6.13 -11.34
CA ILE A 86 -1.63 6.12 -11.33
C ILE A 86 -1.08 4.71 -11.57
N GLY A 87 -1.61 3.71 -10.88
CA GLY A 87 -1.19 2.32 -11.04
C GLY A 87 -1.45 1.72 -12.43
N LEU A 88 -2.40 2.28 -13.19
CA LEU A 88 -2.76 1.88 -14.56
C LEU A 88 -2.11 2.77 -15.63
N LEU A 89 -1.56 3.92 -15.25
CA LEU A 89 -0.92 4.86 -16.16
C LEU A 89 0.30 4.20 -16.80
N LYS A 90 0.37 4.25 -18.15
CA LYS A 90 1.58 3.83 -18.87
C LYS A 90 2.54 5.00 -18.94
N THR A 91 3.53 5.00 -18.05
CA THR A 91 4.56 6.05 -18.02
C THR A 91 5.60 5.84 -19.13
N GLU A 92 6.08 6.93 -19.68
CA GLU A 92 7.05 6.94 -20.79
C GLU A 92 8.48 6.73 -20.27
N SER A 93 8.78 7.25 -19.07
CA SER A 93 10.10 7.14 -18.45
C SER A 93 10.00 6.74 -16.96
N TYR A 94 11.17 6.41 -16.37
CA TYR A 94 11.30 6.16 -14.94
C TYR A 94 11.01 7.43 -14.12
N GLU A 95 11.46 8.59 -14.58
CA GLU A 95 11.26 9.88 -13.91
C GLU A 95 9.77 10.20 -13.79
N GLU A 96 9.00 9.95 -14.84
CA GLU A 96 7.54 10.13 -14.81
C GLU A 96 6.89 9.15 -13.83
N PHE A 97 7.30 7.88 -13.85
CA PHE A 97 6.82 6.88 -12.89
C PHE A 97 7.13 7.30 -11.45
N LEU A 98 8.35 7.75 -11.18
CA LEU A 98 8.79 8.19 -9.87
C LEU A 98 8.00 9.43 -9.42
N MET A 99 7.83 10.42 -10.29
CA MET A 99 7.07 11.64 -10.00
C MET A 99 5.64 11.33 -9.50
N TYR A 100 4.89 10.48 -10.22
CA TYR A 100 3.54 10.11 -9.80
C TYR A 100 3.53 9.25 -8.53
N SER A 101 4.52 8.38 -8.37
CA SER A 101 4.63 7.51 -7.19
C SER A 101 4.94 8.31 -5.94
N ASP A 102 5.92 9.22 -6.00
CA ASP A 102 6.33 10.07 -4.89
C ASP A 102 5.20 11.04 -4.48
N ASP A 103 4.56 11.71 -5.47
CA ASP A 103 3.44 12.61 -5.18
C ASP A 103 2.32 11.87 -4.44
N PHE A 104 1.99 10.66 -4.87
CA PHE A 104 0.91 9.91 -4.23
C PHE A 104 1.30 9.36 -2.85
N VAL A 105 2.54 8.90 -2.67
CA VAL A 105 3.03 8.41 -1.38
C VAL A 105 2.92 9.49 -0.28
N GLN A 106 3.14 10.77 -0.61
CA GLN A 106 2.98 11.90 0.31
C GLN A 106 1.52 12.15 0.71
N ARG A 107 0.54 11.65 -0.05
CA ARG A 107 -0.90 11.84 0.17
C ARG A 107 -1.56 10.70 0.94
N ILE A 108 -0.83 9.64 1.23
CA ILE A 108 -1.34 8.47 1.96
C ILE A 108 -1.61 8.85 3.42
N ASP A 109 -2.81 8.55 3.88
CA ASP A 109 -3.32 8.88 5.23
C ASP A 109 -4.00 7.69 5.93
N SER A 110 -4.04 6.53 5.28
CA SER A 110 -4.65 5.32 5.84
C SER A 110 -4.03 4.05 5.28
N TRP A 111 -4.19 2.95 6.03
CA TRP A 111 -3.72 1.64 5.59
C TRP A 111 -4.42 1.17 4.31
N ALA A 112 -5.71 1.51 4.13
CA ALA A 112 -6.49 1.05 2.99
C ALA A 112 -6.06 1.74 1.69
N VAL A 113 -5.76 3.05 1.73
CA VAL A 113 -5.19 3.80 0.60
C VAL A 113 -3.78 3.29 0.29
N CYS A 114 -2.94 3.12 1.34
CA CYS A 114 -1.57 2.64 1.22
C CYS A 114 -1.48 1.29 0.51
N ASP A 115 -2.15 0.28 1.08
CA ASP A 115 -2.05 -1.10 0.59
C ASP A 115 -2.69 -1.24 -0.80
N GLY A 116 -3.82 -0.54 -1.02
CA GLY A 116 -4.48 -0.49 -2.31
C GLY A 116 -3.61 0.11 -3.41
N PHE A 117 -2.92 1.22 -3.12
CA PHE A 117 -2.00 1.85 -4.05
C PHE A 117 -0.79 0.95 -4.36
N CYS A 118 -0.09 0.47 -3.33
CA CYS A 118 1.09 -0.38 -3.50
C CYS A 118 0.78 -1.60 -4.37
N ALA A 119 -0.32 -2.31 -4.09
CA ALA A 119 -0.73 -3.49 -4.86
C ALA A 119 -1.06 -3.18 -6.33
N ASN A 120 -1.48 -1.94 -6.64
CA ASN A 120 -1.80 -1.49 -8.00
C ASN A 120 -0.58 -0.92 -8.75
N LEU A 121 0.52 -0.58 -8.09
CA LEU A 121 1.69 0.05 -8.69
C LEU A 121 2.56 -0.96 -9.46
N LYS A 122 1.94 -1.68 -10.42
CA LYS A 122 2.55 -2.82 -11.13
C LYS A 122 3.73 -2.45 -12.02
N GLN A 123 3.87 -1.18 -12.41
CA GLN A 123 5.02 -0.69 -13.15
C GLN A 123 6.32 -0.76 -12.34
N THR A 124 6.24 -0.89 -11.01
CA THR A 124 7.39 -1.26 -10.16
C THR A 124 8.17 -2.47 -10.73
N LYS A 125 7.48 -3.42 -11.38
CA LYS A 125 8.15 -4.57 -12.01
C LYS A 125 9.02 -4.18 -13.21
N LYS A 126 8.68 -3.10 -13.93
CA LYS A 126 9.44 -2.59 -15.07
C LYS A 126 10.68 -1.83 -14.62
N TYR A 127 10.55 -1.07 -13.54
CA TYR A 127 11.59 -0.19 -12.98
C TYR A 127 12.15 -0.70 -11.65
N LYS A 128 12.21 -2.03 -11.49
CA LYS A 128 12.42 -2.68 -10.21
C LYS A 128 13.73 -2.27 -9.53
N SER A 129 14.83 -2.32 -10.27
CA SER A 129 16.17 -1.98 -9.76
C SER A 129 16.32 -0.48 -9.50
N GLU A 130 15.78 0.37 -10.39
CA GLU A 130 15.87 1.82 -10.26
C GLU A 130 15.02 2.35 -9.12
N PHE A 131 13.84 1.73 -8.88
CA PHE A 131 12.91 2.17 -7.84
C PHE A 131 13.26 1.65 -6.44
N PHE A 132 14.01 0.55 -6.32
CA PHE A 132 14.33 -0.03 -5.02
C PHE A 132 15.04 0.92 -4.05
N PRO A 133 16.05 1.73 -4.44
CA PRO A 133 16.65 2.72 -3.55
C PRO A 133 15.64 3.74 -3.00
N HIS A 134 14.68 4.21 -3.82
CA HIS A 134 13.63 5.13 -3.35
C HIS A 134 12.67 4.46 -2.36
N VAL A 135 12.33 3.19 -2.60
CA VAL A 135 11.52 2.40 -1.64
C VAL A 135 12.25 2.23 -0.31
N CYS A 136 13.58 2.07 -0.32
CA CYS A 136 14.38 2.04 0.91
C CYS A 136 14.34 3.40 1.63
N GLU A 137 14.42 4.53 0.91
CA GLU A 137 14.31 5.87 1.53
C GLU A 137 12.94 6.10 2.16
N TYR A 138 11.83 5.60 1.59
CA TYR A 138 10.52 5.70 2.23
C TYR A 138 10.51 5.11 3.64
N THR A 139 11.24 4.03 3.89
CA THR A 139 11.28 3.39 5.22
C THR A 139 12.02 4.21 6.28
N LYS A 140 12.72 5.27 5.89
CA LYS A 140 13.47 6.19 6.77
C LYS A 140 12.69 7.47 7.10
N SER A 141 11.49 7.66 6.54
CA SER A 141 10.66 8.84 6.76
C SER A 141 10.21 8.95 8.23
N ASP A 142 9.90 10.17 8.68
CA ASP A 142 9.20 10.40 9.94
C ASP A 142 7.68 10.17 9.84
N ASN A 143 7.12 10.22 8.61
CA ASN A 143 5.70 9.98 8.36
C ASN A 143 5.40 8.48 8.35
N PRO A 144 4.55 7.97 9.26
CA PRO A 144 4.25 6.55 9.37
C PRO A 144 3.61 5.95 8.12
N TRP A 145 2.89 6.71 7.34
CA TRP A 145 2.25 6.24 6.13
C TRP A 145 3.25 6.07 4.98
N ILE A 146 4.26 6.95 4.89
CA ILE A 146 5.36 6.80 3.93
C ILE A 146 6.19 5.57 4.28
N ILE A 147 6.52 5.38 5.57
CA ILE A 147 7.20 4.17 6.04
C ILE A 147 6.40 2.92 5.67
N ARG A 148 5.08 2.94 5.93
CA ARG A 148 4.22 1.81 5.57
C ARG A 148 4.23 1.54 4.07
N ALA A 149 4.16 2.58 3.22
CA ALA A 149 4.21 2.41 1.77
C ALA A 149 5.52 1.73 1.34
N GLY A 150 6.67 2.15 1.87
CA GLY A 150 7.96 1.49 1.63
C GLY A 150 7.92 0.00 2.00
N LEU A 151 7.45 -0.33 3.22
CA LEU A 151 7.37 -1.71 3.69
C LEU A 151 6.40 -2.56 2.86
N VAL A 152 5.25 -2.02 2.44
CA VAL A 152 4.27 -2.74 1.62
C VAL A 152 4.76 -2.91 0.18
N LEU A 153 5.43 -1.91 -0.41
CA LEU A 153 6.09 -2.08 -1.71
C LEU A 153 7.16 -3.17 -1.67
N MET A 154 7.96 -3.22 -0.60
CA MET A 154 8.95 -4.30 -0.39
C MET A 154 8.26 -5.67 -0.32
N LEU A 155 7.16 -5.77 0.42
CA LEU A 155 6.37 -7.00 0.54
C LEU A 155 5.81 -7.47 -0.81
N ASP A 156 5.31 -6.56 -1.63
CA ASP A 156 4.65 -6.88 -2.89
C ASP A 156 5.65 -7.23 -4.01
N TYR A 157 6.83 -6.55 -4.04
CA TYR A 157 7.69 -6.58 -5.23
C TYR A 157 9.14 -7.04 -4.99
N TYR A 158 9.65 -7.04 -3.74
CA TYR A 158 11.08 -7.22 -3.48
C TYR A 158 11.43 -8.42 -2.57
N LEU A 159 10.51 -9.35 -2.34
CA LEU A 159 10.78 -10.58 -1.60
C LEU A 159 11.38 -11.64 -2.53
N GLU A 160 12.62 -11.42 -2.92
CA GLU A 160 13.46 -12.26 -3.79
C GLU A 160 14.89 -12.25 -3.27
N ASP A 161 15.71 -13.26 -3.61
CA ASP A 161 17.06 -13.47 -3.09
C ASP A 161 17.98 -12.25 -3.26
N GLU A 162 17.83 -11.51 -4.36
CA GLU A 162 18.61 -10.31 -4.67
C GLU A 162 18.37 -9.16 -3.67
N TYR A 163 17.15 -9.03 -3.15
CA TYR A 163 16.74 -7.86 -2.35
C TYR A 163 16.52 -8.16 -0.88
N ILE A 164 16.31 -9.44 -0.52
CA ILE A 164 15.74 -9.81 0.78
C ILE A 164 16.57 -9.33 1.98
N ASP A 165 17.90 -9.38 1.91
CA ASP A 165 18.74 -8.97 3.03
C ASP A 165 18.60 -7.47 3.30
N THR A 166 18.58 -6.63 2.24
CA THR A 166 18.32 -5.19 2.36
C THR A 166 16.88 -4.91 2.81
N VAL A 167 15.90 -5.66 2.32
CA VAL A 167 14.50 -5.55 2.75
C VAL A 167 14.36 -5.81 4.25
N LEU A 168 15.01 -6.83 4.77
CA LEU A 168 14.97 -7.16 6.20
C LEU A 168 15.72 -6.11 7.05
N GLU A 169 16.82 -5.55 6.54
CA GLU A 169 17.52 -4.43 7.16
C GLU A 169 16.65 -3.17 7.22
N CYS A 170 15.99 -2.79 6.11
CA CYS A 170 15.04 -1.68 6.07
C CYS A 170 13.89 -1.90 7.05
N CYS A 171 13.35 -3.11 7.11
CA CYS A 171 12.31 -3.48 8.07
C CYS A 171 12.78 -3.32 9.52
N ASP A 172 14.00 -3.70 9.83
CA ASP A 172 14.58 -3.60 11.18
C ASP A 172 14.81 -2.13 11.59
N ASN A 173 15.22 -1.30 10.63
CA ASN A 173 15.52 0.12 10.82
C ASN A 173 14.29 1.04 10.79
N ALA A 174 13.14 0.59 10.31
CA ALA A 174 11.89 1.35 10.26
C ALA A 174 11.28 1.54 11.67
N LYS A 175 12.00 2.26 12.56
CA LYS A 175 11.64 2.46 13.96
C LYS A 175 10.67 3.62 14.13
N ASN A 176 9.38 3.34 14.05
CA ASN A 176 8.32 4.30 14.32
C ASN A 176 7.27 3.63 15.23
N PRO A 177 6.80 4.29 16.32
CA PRO A 177 5.88 3.70 17.29
C PRO A 177 4.45 3.54 16.75
N HIS A 178 4.16 4.05 15.57
CA HIS A 178 2.83 4.01 14.99
C HIS A 178 2.37 2.56 14.74
N TYR A 179 1.15 2.25 15.18
CA TYR A 179 0.57 0.90 15.09
C TYR A 179 0.67 0.29 13.69
N TYR A 180 0.33 1.06 12.65
CA TYR A 180 0.31 0.56 11.28
C TYR A 180 1.71 0.34 10.67
N VAL A 181 2.77 0.97 11.22
CA VAL A 181 4.17 0.65 10.88
C VAL A 181 4.54 -0.70 11.48
N SER A 182 4.27 -0.91 12.78
CA SER A 182 4.51 -2.19 13.46
C SER A 182 3.79 -3.35 12.76
N MET A 183 2.53 -3.12 12.34
CA MET A 183 1.75 -4.10 11.60
C MET A 183 2.34 -4.42 10.21
N ALA A 184 2.86 -3.41 9.49
CA ALA A 184 3.50 -3.62 8.19
C ALA A 184 4.82 -4.39 8.34
N ARG A 185 5.66 -4.06 9.33
CA ARG A 185 6.88 -4.81 9.67
C ARG A 185 6.57 -6.28 9.95
N ALA A 186 5.61 -6.55 10.82
CA ALA A 186 5.20 -7.91 11.15
C ALA A 186 4.67 -8.68 9.93
N TRP A 187 3.90 -8.03 9.07
CA TRP A 187 3.34 -8.63 7.85
C TRP A 187 4.41 -8.91 6.81
N LEU A 188 5.35 -7.96 6.61
CA LEU A 188 6.46 -8.12 5.68
C LEU A 188 7.30 -9.35 6.05
N VAL A 189 7.76 -9.46 7.31
CA VAL A 189 8.60 -10.58 7.75
C VAL A 189 7.85 -11.91 7.65
N ALA A 190 6.56 -11.96 8.01
CA ALA A 190 5.76 -13.18 7.86
C ALA A 190 5.59 -13.60 6.40
N THR A 191 5.48 -12.65 5.48
CA THR A 191 5.41 -12.93 4.03
C THR A 191 6.78 -13.33 3.48
N ALA A 192 7.85 -12.67 3.93
CA ALA A 192 9.22 -13.00 3.58
C ALA A 192 9.59 -14.42 4.00
N LEU A 193 9.15 -14.87 5.18
CA LEU A 193 9.39 -16.25 5.64
C LEU A 193 8.79 -17.30 4.68
N ALA A 194 7.68 -17.00 4.05
CA ALA A 194 7.06 -17.89 3.09
C ALA A 194 7.75 -17.92 1.72
N LYS A 195 8.53 -16.87 1.38
CA LYS A 195 9.17 -16.72 0.07
C LYS A 195 10.69 -16.93 0.11
N CYS A 196 11.36 -16.35 1.10
CA CYS A 196 12.81 -16.32 1.30
C CYS A 196 13.14 -16.89 2.67
N ARG A 197 12.84 -18.19 2.86
CA ARG A 197 12.82 -18.86 4.17
C ARG A 197 14.14 -18.74 4.92
N GLU A 198 15.25 -19.04 4.24
CA GLU A 198 16.56 -19.18 4.89
C GLU A 198 17.05 -17.85 5.48
N GLN A 199 17.04 -16.80 4.67
CA GLN A 199 17.45 -15.45 5.07
C GLN A 199 16.51 -14.92 6.18
N THR A 200 15.21 -15.12 6.01
CA THR A 200 14.22 -14.66 7.00
C THR A 200 14.34 -15.40 8.32
N MET A 201 14.63 -16.70 8.33
CA MET A 201 14.87 -17.45 9.57
C MET A 201 16.14 -16.97 10.29
N ARG A 202 17.21 -16.57 9.57
CA ARG A 202 18.38 -15.93 10.19
C ARG A 202 17.99 -14.63 10.86
N TYR A 203 17.25 -13.77 10.15
CA TYR A 203 16.74 -12.50 10.68
C TYR A 203 15.84 -12.69 11.92
N ILE A 204 14.89 -13.65 11.91
CA ILE A 204 14.02 -13.91 13.06
C ILE A 204 14.82 -14.24 14.33
N LYS A 205 15.96 -14.93 14.20
CA LYS A 205 16.81 -15.27 15.34
C LYS A 205 17.64 -14.09 15.86
N SER A 206 17.89 -13.06 15.02
CA SER A 206 18.72 -11.91 15.37
C SER A 206 18.17 -10.65 14.69
N ASN A 207 17.32 -9.92 15.38
CA ASN A 207 16.67 -8.67 14.90
C ASN A 207 16.46 -7.69 16.06
N SER A 208 16.18 -6.42 15.73
CA SER A 208 15.94 -5.33 16.70
C SER A 208 14.44 -4.98 16.86
N LEU A 209 13.51 -5.85 16.42
CA LEU A 209 12.09 -5.63 16.62
C LEU A 209 11.77 -5.58 18.12
N ASP A 210 10.94 -4.61 18.54
CA ASP A 210 10.38 -4.61 19.88
C ASP A 210 9.50 -5.86 20.13
N ASN A 211 9.30 -6.22 21.41
CA ASN A 211 8.61 -7.45 21.76
C ASN A 211 7.18 -7.53 21.19
N ALA A 212 6.45 -6.41 21.17
CA ALA A 212 5.07 -6.37 20.65
C ALA A 212 5.03 -6.64 19.14
N THR A 213 5.88 -5.95 18.37
CA THR A 213 6.02 -6.16 16.91
C THR A 213 6.53 -7.58 16.61
N PHE A 214 7.53 -8.07 17.34
CA PHE A 214 8.03 -9.42 17.19
C PHE A 214 6.96 -10.46 17.44
N ASN A 215 6.21 -10.36 18.53
CA ASN A 215 5.13 -11.31 18.85
C ASN A 215 3.99 -11.23 17.83
N LYS A 216 3.71 -10.04 17.28
CA LYS A 216 2.74 -9.88 16.18
C LYS A 216 3.23 -10.56 14.90
N MET A 217 4.51 -10.45 14.58
CA MET A 217 5.13 -11.18 13.46
C MET A 217 4.98 -12.70 13.64
N ILE A 218 5.31 -13.25 14.83
CA ILE A 218 5.09 -14.67 15.13
C ILE A 218 3.62 -15.06 14.93
N GLN A 219 2.69 -14.23 15.40
CA GLN A 219 1.26 -14.50 15.22
C GLN A 219 0.91 -14.60 13.73
N LYS A 220 1.33 -13.63 12.90
CA LYS A 220 1.09 -13.63 11.44
C LYS A 220 1.72 -14.84 10.75
N CYS A 221 2.92 -15.26 11.16
CA CYS A 221 3.55 -16.46 10.64
C CYS A 221 2.71 -17.72 10.95
N VAL A 222 2.19 -17.83 12.18
CA VAL A 222 1.37 -18.97 12.62
C VAL A 222 0.02 -19.00 11.90
N GLU A 223 -0.57 -17.85 11.60
CA GLU A 223 -1.83 -17.73 10.86
C GLU A 223 -1.67 -18.03 9.35
N SER A 224 -0.45 -17.96 8.82
CA SER A 224 -0.19 -18.17 7.39
C SER A 224 -0.34 -19.64 6.98
N PHE A 225 -1.14 -19.90 5.93
CA PHE A 225 -1.25 -21.22 5.32
C PHE A 225 0.00 -21.63 4.50
N ARG A 226 0.93 -20.69 4.25
CA ARG A 226 2.15 -20.92 3.46
C ARG A 226 3.32 -21.43 4.31
N ILE A 227 3.17 -21.45 5.63
CA ILE A 227 4.21 -21.87 6.57
C ILE A 227 3.79 -23.22 7.15
N ASP A 228 4.70 -24.19 7.16
CA ASP A 228 4.47 -25.53 7.66
C ASP A 228 4.32 -25.58 9.18
N ASP A 229 3.68 -26.63 9.68
CA ASP A 229 3.31 -26.75 11.08
C ASP A 229 4.51 -26.93 12.02
N GLU A 230 5.60 -27.53 11.55
CA GLU A 230 6.84 -27.68 12.32
C GLU A 230 7.46 -26.29 12.57
N THR A 231 7.58 -25.50 11.51
CA THR A 231 8.04 -24.10 11.61
C THR A 231 7.14 -23.29 12.53
N LYS A 232 5.81 -23.42 12.42
CA LYS A 232 4.87 -22.72 13.32
C LYS A 232 5.08 -23.11 14.79
N LYS A 233 5.30 -24.40 15.08
CA LYS A 233 5.59 -24.87 16.44
C LYS A 233 6.89 -24.24 16.96
N TYR A 234 7.94 -24.26 16.17
CA TYR A 234 9.21 -23.65 16.53
C TYR A 234 9.07 -22.13 16.77
N LEU A 235 8.42 -21.39 15.88
CA LEU A 235 8.22 -19.95 16.02
C LEU A 235 7.47 -19.57 17.30
N LYS A 236 6.49 -20.37 17.73
CA LYS A 236 5.79 -20.15 18.99
C LYS A 236 6.70 -20.16 20.21
N THR A 237 7.81 -20.93 20.17
CA THR A 237 8.80 -20.98 21.28
C THR A 237 9.68 -19.74 21.35
N LEU A 238 9.72 -18.92 20.29
CA LEU A 238 10.55 -17.71 20.21
C LEU A 238 9.83 -16.45 20.75
N LYS A 239 8.56 -16.54 21.17
CA LYS A 239 7.84 -15.37 21.71
C LYS A 239 8.61 -14.72 22.86
N ARG A 240 8.61 -13.37 22.85
CA ARG A 240 9.29 -12.52 23.84
C ARG A 240 8.28 -12.01 24.89
N TYR A 241 8.69 -11.93 26.16
CA TYR A 241 7.88 -11.50 27.29
C TYR A 241 8.48 -10.26 27.95
#